data_6d3cddf7b3f631e5b876c6e88695b0e5
#
_entry.id   6d3cddf7b3f631e5b876c6e88695b0e5
#
_cell.length_a   1.000
_cell.length_b   1.000
_cell.length_c   1.000
_cell.angle_alpha   90.00
_cell.angle_beta   90.00
_cell.angle_gamma   90.00
#
_symmetry.space_group_name_H-M   'P 1'
#
loop_
_entity.id
_entity.type
_entity.pdbx_description
1 polymer ?
#
loop_
_entity_poly.entity_id
_entity_poly.type
_entity_poly.pdbx_seq_one_letter_code
_entity_poly.pdbx_strand_id
1 'polypeptide(L)'
;MSSVALLHDGTEPIGVLGSPSSTGQLTLELLDAATRRKLVGELVLLPFVQDGVRHYALGQITEIVLRNVWHEDPTIRSLVRQRGRIDAVSERQDTHQGMLAISAVFAEDGTGFRPSILGTVPPTGTPIFAVGDEVLDQLLAHARAELFYLGRVYGSGPKLPLWFKHFGRGPRGAGEAYHVGIFGKTGSGKSVLAKMLLLAYARHPEMALLVIDPQGEFSKDLRDRSAPGGFPLPLRTVLHDALGRVAVVLSVRDLILDRWELLEELLVTSEFFDKLSFGVRENRQLAAREIAQRLRKQGVQLGDLYELKTFQRVLSILSDEQVQRVFYRSADARARFQYMLQRVDPRELYSHSWRPLALLFSDRRNPRARTIERVLDGLFRPTDRLIVSLDLSGADPANQHEQVLWDETIQEIVIRRLLEGIRAAAEQAYARSENLNTLILIDEAHRLAPSGYLDPESPRAQIRTLLIDAVRTTRKYGVGWLLISQSLASLHPEIVSQLRIAFFGYGLGLGQEYRALESFAGGDEHALALYRLFRDPHSSFDPTSRVYSFMTVGPVSPLSFAGTPLFFNAFTDVQEFLTANGLVPATPH
;
A
#
# COMPACT_ATOMS: atom_id res chain seq x y z
N MET A 1 -14.80 -30.16 33.61
CA MET A 1 -13.85 -29.42 32.76
C MET A 1 -13.94 -27.98 33.19
N SER A 2 -12.85 -27.38 33.67
CA SER A 2 -12.79 -26.00 34.17
C SER A 2 -13.07 -25.03 33.02
N SER A 3 -14.18 -24.29 33.06
CA SER A 3 -14.41 -23.20 32.09
C SER A 3 -13.29 -22.20 32.27
N VAL A 4 -12.58 -21.89 31.19
CA VAL A 4 -11.57 -20.84 31.19
C VAL A 4 -12.31 -19.51 31.35
N ALA A 5 -12.31 -18.95 32.56
CA ALA A 5 -12.95 -17.65 32.80
C ALA A 5 -12.12 -16.59 32.07
N LEU A 6 -12.65 -16.02 30.97
CA LEU A 6 -12.04 -14.91 30.22
C LEU A 6 -11.89 -13.63 31.04
N LEU A 7 -12.72 -13.47 32.03
CA LEU A 7 -12.71 -12.32 32.93
C LEU A 7 -12.30 -12.81 34.33
N HIS A 8 -11.34 -12.15 34.95
CA HIS A 8 -10.95 -12.43 36.32
C HIS A 8 -12.07 -12.03 37.29
N ASP A 9 -12.23 -12.82 38.37
CA ASP A 9 -13.11 -12.42 39.48
C ASP A 9 -12.66 -11.06 40.02
N GLY A 10 -13.57 -10.07 39.97
CA GLY A 10 -13.29 -8.69 40.38
C GLY A 10 -13.07 -7.69 39.25
N THR A 11 -13.12 -8.12 37.95
CA THR A 11 -13.10 -7.16 36.83
C THR A 11 -14.38 -6.30 36.87
N GLU A 12 -14.23 -4.98 37.08
CA GLU A 12 -15.38 -4.06 37.11
C GLU A 12 -15.89 -3.77 35.70
N PRO A 13 -17.22 -3.85 35.47
CA PRO A 13 -17.80 -3.44 34.22
C PRO A 13 -17.69 -1.93 34.01
N ILE A 14 -17.52 -1.49 32.77
CA ILE A 14 -17.56 -0.06 32.44
C ILE A 14 -18.99 0.45 32.21
N GLY A 15 -19.90 -0.44 31.94
CA GLY A 15 -21.31 -0.15 31.69
C GLY A 15 -22.12 -1.41 31.53
N VAL A 16 -23.36 -1.22 31.14
CA VAL A 16 -24.30 -2.31 30.84
C VAL A 16 -25.00 -2.09 29.52
N LEU A 17 -25.53 -3.16 28.95
CA LEU A 17 -26.33 -3.06 27.71
C LEU A 17 -27.61 -2.26 28.00
N GLY A 18 -27.81 -1.20 27.23
CA GLY A 18 -28.94 -0.28 27.29
C GLY A 18 -30.00 -0.53 26.22
N SER A 19 -30.91 0.42 26.11
CA SER A 19 -32.01 0.39 25.16
C SER A 19 -32.16 1.76 24.46
N PRO A 20 -32.48 1.81 23.13
CA PRO A 20 -32.70 0.65 22.26
C PRO A 20 -31.39 -0.01 21.79
N SER A 21 -31.42 -1.32 21.62
CA SER A 21 -30.32 -2.10 21.05
C SER A 21 -30.86 -3.04 19.97
N SER A 22 -30.05 -3.29 18.96
CA SER A 22 -30.33 -4.23 17.87
C SER A 22 -29.14 -5.12 17.59
N THR A 23 -29.27 -6.17 16.79
CA THR A 23 -28.14 -7.03 16.40
C THR A 23 -27.08 -6.30 15.56
N GLY A 24 -27.43 -5.20 14.91
CA GLY A 24 -26.50 -4.36 14.16
C GLY A 24 -25.80 -3.29 15.00
N GLN A 25 -26.43 -2.87 16.12
CA GLN A 25 -25.93 -1.79 16.93
C GLN A 25 -26.41 -1.94 18.38
N LEU A 26 -25.48 -1.88 19.32
CA LEU A 26 -25.78 -1.97 20.74
C LEU A 26 -25.59 -0.62 21.41
N THR A 27 -26.49 -0.31 22.35
CA THR A 27 -26.38 0.87 23.23
C THR A 27 -25.71 0.44 24.53
N LEU A 28 -24.73 1.21 24.99
CA LEU A 28 -24.01 1.04 26.23
C LEU A 28 -24.47 2.15 27.20
N GLU A 29 -25.00 1.78 28.34
CA GLU A 29 -25.22 2.72 29.48
C GLU A 29 -23.97 2.69 30.37
N LEU A 30 -23.24 3.81 30.43
CA LEU A 30 -22.02 3.92 31.22
C LEU A 30 -22.32 3.97 32.71
N LEU A 31 -21.52 3.26 33.50
CA LEU A 31 -21.54 3.39 34.96
C LEU A 31 -20.81 4.67 35.40
N ASP A 32 -21.23 5.26 36.51
CA ASP A 32 -20.66 6.53 37.00
C ASP A 32 -19.14 6.52 37.13
N ALA A 33 -18.55 5.43 37.56
CA ALA A 33 -17.11 5.26 37.67
C ALA A 33 -16.37 5.36 36.31
N ALA A 34 -17.06 5.06 35.23
CA ALA A 34 -16.50 5.06 33.86
C ALA A 34 -16.72 6.39 33.13
N THR A 35 -17.69 7.25 33.56
CA THR A 35 -18.06 8.48 32.84
C THR A 35 -16.91 9.49 32.69
N ARG A 36 -15.91 9.44 33.57
CA ARG A 36 -14.73 10.33 33.54
C ARG A 36 -13.53 9.74 32.79
N ARG A 37 -13.67 8.53 32.24
CA ARG A 37 -12.62 7.88 31.46
C ARG A 37 -12.75 8.24 29.98
N LYS A 38 -11.61 8.19 29.27
CA LYS A 38 -11.61 8.28 27.79
C LYS A 38 -12.01 6.92 27.24
N LEU A 39 -13.23 6.80 26.73
CA LEU A 39 -13.80 5.52 26.28
C LEU A 39 -14.10 5.46 24.79
N VAL A 40 -14.16 6.59 24.08
CA VAL A 40 -14.37 6.57 22.62
C VAL A 40 -13.19 5.88 21.93
N GLY A 41 -13.48 4.82 21.19
CA GLY A 41 -12.52 3.92 20.57
C GLY A 41 -12.12 2.73 21.45
N GLU A 42 -12.53 2.67 22.74
CA GLU A 42 -12.24 1.53 23.62
C GLU A 42 -12.82 0.24 23.05
N LEU A 43 -11.99 -0.82 23.05
CA LEU A 43 -12.44 -2.17 22.74
C LEU A 43 -13.12 -2.79 23.96
N VAL A 44 -14.32 -3.31 23.78
CA VAL A 44 -15.11 -3.86 24.87
C VAL A 44 -15.62 -5.26 24.58
N LEU A 45 -15.90 -6.00 25.65
CA LEU A 45 -16.40 -7.36 25.65
C LEU A 45 -17.78 -7.41 26.33
N LEU A 46 -18.73 -8.05 25.65
CA LEU A 46 -20.08 -8.34 26.15
C LEU A 46 -20.27 -9.86 26.21
N PRO A 47 -20.25 -10.48 27.41
CA PRO A 47 -20.58 -11.89 27.57
C PRO A 47 -22.10 -12.10 27.56
N PHE A 48 -22.61 -13.11 26.85
CA PHE A 48 -24.03 -13.45 26.80
C PHE A 48 -24.23 -14.93 26.51
N VAL A 49 -25.47 -15.42 26.59
CA VAL A 49 -25.83 -16.79 26.25
C VAL A 49 -26.77 -16.79 25.04
N GLN A 50 -26.43 -17.60 24.04
CA GLN A 50 -27.24 -17.82 22.86
C GLN A 50 -27.26 -19.32 22.56
N ASP A 51 -28.46 -19.88 22.31
CA ASP A 51 -28.65 -21.33 22.05
C ASP A 51 -28.05 -22.23 23.15
N GLY A 52 -28.07 -21.76 24.40
CA GLY A 52 -27.52 -22.50 25.55
C GLY A 52 -25.98 -22.48 25.63
N VAL A 53 -25.29 -21.80 24.72
CA VAL A 53 -23.83 -21.67 24.68
C VAL A 53 -23.41 -20.27 25.08
N ARG A 54 -22.31 -20.15 25.84
CA ARG A 54 -21.75 -18.87 26.21
C ARG A 54 -21.06 -18.25 25.00
N HIS A 55 -21.37 -16.97 24.76
CA HIS A 55 -20.83 -16.15 23.68
C HIS A 55 -20.18 -14.90 24.24
N TYR A 56 -19.28 -14.34 23.47
CA TYR A 56 -18.54 -13.10 23.76
C TYR A 56 -18.55 -12.22 22.54
N ALA A 57 -19.27 -11.10 22.58
CA ALA A 57 -19.24 -10.10 21.53
C ALA A 57 -18.17 -9.07 21.82
N LEU A 58 -17.33 -8.78 20.83
CA LEU A 58 -16.31 -7.73 20.84
C LEU A 58 -16.74 -6.58 19.95
N GLY A 59 -16.53 -5.37 20.40
CA GLY A 59 -16.81 -4.16 19.62
C GLY A 59 -16.07 -2.95 20.16
N GLN A 60 -16.10 -1.86 19.38
CA GLN A 60 -15.53 -0.58 19.78
C GLN A 60 -16.63 0.43 20.11
N ILE A 61 -16.40 1.26 21.13
CA ILE A 61 -17.27 2.40 21.42
C ILE A 61 -16.99 3.49 20.38
N THR A 62 -17.96 3.77 19.53
CA THR A 62 -17.79 4.73 18.42
C THR A 62 -18.19 6.14 18.79
N GLU A 63 -19.15 6.29 19.70
CA GLU A 63 -19.68 7.58 20.13
C GLU A 63 -20.16 7.51 21.57
N ILE A 64 -20.14 8.62 22.29
CA ILE A 64 -20.77 8.79 23.61
C ILE A 64 -21.65 10.03 23.56
N VAL A 65 -22.91 9.84 23.90
CA VAL A 65 -23.93 10.91 23.94
C VAL A 65 -24.33 11.16 25.39
N LEU A 66 -24.28 12.41 25.83
CA LEU A 66 -24.82 12.84 27.10
C LEU A 66 -26.33 13.10 26.96
N ARG A 67 -27.12 12.44 27.78
CA ARG A 67 -28.58 12.64 27.83
C ARG A 67 -29.02 12.98 29.22
N ASN A 68 -29.90 13.96 29.32
CA ASN A 68 -30.54 14.34 30.58
C ASN A 68 -32.00 14.69 30.30
N VAL A 69 -32.90 13.78 30.64
CA VAL A 69 -34.34 13.88 30.34
C VAL A 69 -34.97 15.13 30.96
N TRP A 70 -34.49 15.54 32.12
CA TRP A 70 -35.00 16.75 32.79
C TRP A 70 -34.61 18.03 32.05
N HIS A 71 -33.45 18.06 31.40
CA HIS A 71 -33.06 19.20 30.57
C HIS A 71 -33.86 19.28 29.27
N GLU A 72 -34.63 18.25 28.91
CA GLU A 72 -35.57 18.28 27.78
C GLU A 72 -36.88 19.00 28.14
N ASP A 73 -37.26 19.06 29.44
CA ASP A 73 -38.44 19.80 29.93
C ASP A 73 -38.28 21.30 29.68
N PRO A 74 -39.29 21.97 29.06
CA PRO A 74 -39.22 23.41 28.77
C PRO A 74 -39.03 24.29 29.98
N THR A 75 -39.60 23.93 31.14
CA THR A 75 -39.49 24.70 32.38
C THR A 75 -38.09 24.64 32.95
N ILE A 76 -37.53 23.42 33.04
CA ILE A 76 -36.15 23.21 33.50
C ILE A 76 -35.17 23.89 32.53
N ARG A 77 -35.40 23.76 31.22
CA ARG A 77 -34.57 24.44 30.21
C ARG A 77 -34.55 25.96 30.35
N SER A 78 -35.71 26.56 30.70
CA SER A 78 -35.79 28.00 30.99
C SER A 78 -35.01 28.38 32.24
N LEU A 79 -35.10 27.60 33.31
CA LEU A 79 -34.32 27.81 34.53
C LEU A 79 -32.81 27.68 34.32
N VAL A 80 -32.38 26.69 33.52
CA VAL A 80 -30.96 26.51 33.15
C VAL A 80 -30.45 27.71 32.37
N ARG A 81 -31.26 28.27 31.45
CA ARG A 81 -30.86 29.49 30.69
C ARG A 81 -30.67 30.71 31.61
N GLN A 82 -31.45 30.79 32.67
CA GLN A 82 -31.38 31.92 33.61
C GLN A 82 -30.30 31.76 34.70
N ARG A 83 -30.12 30.57 35.22
CA ARG A 83 -29.28 30.28 36.41
C ARG A 83 -28.03 29.48 36.11
N GLY A 84 -27.88 28.95 34.90
CA GLY A 84 -26.82 28.01 34.55
C GLY A 84 -27.10 26.63 35.15
N ARG A 85 -26.16 26.10 35.90
CA ARG A 85 -26.25 24.78 36.53
C ARG A 85 -27.37 24.72 37.58
N ILE A 86 -28.13 23.64 37.59
CA ILE A 86 -29.13 23.32 38.65
C ILE A 86 -28.67 22.04 39.35
N ASP A 87 -28.14 22.17 40.58
CA ASP A 87 -27.46 21.08 41.31
C ASP A 87 -28.32 19.82 41.53
N ALA A 88 -29.67 19.97 41.59
CA ALA A 88 -30.56 18.83 41.74
C ALA A 88 -30.77 17.99 40.48
N VAL A 89 -30.51 18.57 39.32
CA VAL A 89 -30.79 17.97 37.99
C VAL A 89 -29.52 17.80 37.18
N SER A 90 -28.67 18.83 37.13
CA SER A 90 -27.40 18.79 36.40
C SER A 90 -26.43 17.81 37.05
N GLU A 91 -25.74 17.01 36.26
CA GLU A 91 -24.78 15.97 36.63
C GLU A 91 -25.41 14.74 37.32
N ARG A 92 -26.32 14.92 38.27
CA ARG A 92 -26.94 13.80 39.00
C ARG A 92 -27.93 12.97 38.21
N GLN A 93 -28.52 13.57 37.17
CA GLN A 93 -29.49 12.93 36.27
C GLN A 93 -28.93 12.77 34.88
N ASP A 94 -27.65 13.01 34.69
CA ASP A 94 -26.97 12.80 33.45
C ASP A 94 -26.80 11.30 33.19
N THR A 95 -27.18 10.85 32.01
CA THR A 95 -26.92 9.52 31.49
C THR A 95 -25.95 9.61 30.33
N HIS A 96 -24.92 8.77 30.36
CA HIS A 96 -23.93 8.70 29.27
C HIS A 96 -24.19 7.43 28.49
N GLN A 97 -24.70 7.58 27.27
CA GLN A 97 -24.99 6.48 26.37
C GLN A 97 -23.87 6.34 25.35
N GLY A 98 -23.24 5.17 25.30
CA GLY A 98 -22.27 4.80 24.29
C GLY A 98 -22.92 4.03 23.15
N MET A 99 -22.47 4.28 21.93
CA MET A 99 -22.79 3.45 20.76
C MET A 99 -21.68 2.44 20.54
N LEU A 100 -22.06 1.15 20.45
CA LEU A 100 -21.13 0.04 20.33
C LEU A 100 -21.29 -0.64 18.99
N ALA A 101 -20.26 -0.57 18.15
CA ALA A 101 -20.16 -1.30 16.90
C ALA A 101 -19.53 -2.68 17.15
N ILE A 102 -20.31 -3.75 16.94
CA ILE A 102 -19.82 -5.12 17.12
C ILE A 102 -18.98 -5.49 15.91
N SER A 103 -17.74 -5.93 16.17
CA SER A 103 -16.77 -6.32 15.15
C SER A 103 -16.62 -7.84 15.04
N ALA A 104 -16.70 -8.56 16.16
CA ALA A 104 -16.59 -10.01 16.19
C ALA A 104 -17.41 -10.63 17.32
N VAL A 105 -17.83 -11.89 17.14
CA VAL A 105 -18.47 -12.70 18.18
C VAL A 105 -17.78 -14.05 18.23
N PHE A 106 -17.53 -14.55 19.43
CA PHE A 106 -16.94 -15.85 19.69
C PHE A 106 -17.88 -16.71 20.55
N ALA A 107 -18.01 -17.98 20.21
CA ALA A 107 -18.71 -18.98 21.02
C ALA A 107 -17.71 -19.88 21.74
N GLU A 108 -17.96 -20.18 23.00
CA GLU A 108 -17.19 -21.17 23.77
C GLU A 108 -17.56 -22.59 23.29
N ASP A 109 -16.58 -23.44 22.93
CA ASP A 109 -16.82 -24.80 22.41
C ASP A 109 -16.24 -25.91 23.32
N GLY A 110 -15.86 -25.59 24.55
CA GLY A 110 -15.29 -26.52 25.51
C GLY A 110 -13.79 -26.82 25.33
N THR A 111 -13.21 -26.49 24.16
CA THR A 111 -11.77 -26.58 23.87
C THR A 111 -11.13 -25.24 23.62
N GLY A 112 -11.94 -24.21 23.42
CA GLY A 112 -11.50 -22.85 23.15
C GLY A 112 -12.66 -21.96 22.67
N PHE A 113 -12.34 -21.08 21.74
CA PHE A 113 -13.27 -20.11 21.19
C PHE A 113 -13.32 -20.22 19.67
N ARG A 114 -14.51 -20.21 19.09
CA ARG A 114 -14.73 -20.24 17.64
C ARG A 114 -15.52 -19.01 17.19
N PRO A 115 -15.30 -18.54 15.97
CA PRO A 115 -16.12 -17.48 15.36
C PRO A 115 -17.61 -17.81 15.39
N SER A 116 -18.43 -16.81 15.71
CA SER A 116 -19.89 -16.90 15.77
C SER A 116 -20.53 -15.59 15.29
N ILE A 117 -21.82 -15.46 15.42
CA ILE A 117 -22.60 -14.26 15.07
C ILE A 117 -23.43 -13.79 16.27
N LEU A 118 -23.78 -12.51 16.28
CA LEU A 118 -24.77 -11.96 17.19
C LEU A 118 -26.17 -12.23 16.61
N GLY A 119 -26.72 -13.39 16.90
CA GLY A 119 -28.03 -13.84 16.37
C GLY A 119 -29.21 -13.35 17.22
N THR A 120 -28.97 -12.87 18.43
CA THR A 120 -29.97 -12.29 19.33
C THR A 120 -29.41 -11.09 20.06
N VAL A 121 -30.27 -10.19 20.53
CA VAL A 121 -29.87 -9.08 21.38
C VAL A 121 -29.89 -9.56 22.84
N PRO A 122 -28.75 -9.48 23.56
CA PRO A 122 -28.72 -9.84 24.97
C PRO A 122 -29.66 -8.95 25.83
N PRO A 123 -30.11 -9.37 27.00
CA PRO A 123 -30.96 -8.59 27.85
C PRO A 123 -30.31 -7.25 28.28
N THR A 124 -31.12 -6.21 28.45
CA THR A 124 -30.68 -4.95 29.10
C THR A 124 -30.08 -5.23 30.47
N GLY A 125 -29.06 -4.49 30.86
CA GLY A 125 -28.32 -4.73 32.10
C GLY A 125 -27.20 -5.78 31.99
N THR A 126 -27.02 -6.42 30.81
CA THR A 126 -25.87 -7.30 30.61
C THR A 126 -24.57 -6.50 30.74
N PRO A 127 -23.62 -6.93 31.59
CA PRO A 127 -22.41 -6.15 31.86
C PRO A 127 -21.46 -6.12 30.65
N ILE A 128 -20.79 -4.97 30.46
CA ILE A 128 -19.83 -4.72 29.40
C ILE A 128 -18.50 -4.32 30.02
N PHE A 129 -17.42 -4.94 29.58
CA PHE A 129 -16.08 -4.85 30.13
C PHE A 129 -15.08 -4.28 29.13
N ALA A 130 -14.11 -3.49 29.63
CA ALA A 130 -12.96 -3.12 28.81
C ALA A 130 -12.07 -4.35 28.55
N VAL A 131 -11.46 -4.41 27.36
CA VAL A 131 -10.63 -5.55 26.93
C VAL A 131 -9.15 -5.19 27.04
N GLY A 132 -8.37 -6.10 27.65
CA GLY A 132 -6.91 -6.06 27.67
C GLY A 132 -6.27 -7.06 26.72
N ASP A 133 -4.93 -7.02 26.60
CA ASP A 133 -4.15 -7.98 25.81
C ASP A 133 -4.39 -9.43 26.24
N GLU A 134 -4.54 -9.69 27.55
CA GLU A 134 -4.75 -11.03 28.10
C GLU A 134 -6.04 -11.70 27.61
N VAL A 135 -7.13 -10.91 27.53
CA VAL A 135 -8.42 -11.40 27.02
C VAL A 135 -8.31 -11.74 25.52
N LEU A 136 -7.65 -10.89 24.74
CA LEU A 136 -7.43 -11.13 23.31
C LEU A 136 -6.52 -12.35 23.08
N ASP A 137 -5.46 -12.50 23.87
CA ASP A 137 -4.55 -13.65 23.79
C ASP A 137 -5.27 -14.98 24.08
N GLN A 138 -6.24 -14.99 25.02
CA GLN A 138 -7.05 -16.17 25.31
C GLN A 138 -8.06 -16.46 24.19
N LEU A 139 -8.80 -15.47 23.73
CA LEU A 139 -9.78 -15.60 22.64
C LEU A 139 -9.15 -16.09 21.34
N LEU A 140 -7.94 -15.62 21.06
CA LEU A 140 -7.22 -15.88 19.81
C LEU A 140 -6.06 -16.86 19.96
N ALA A 141 -6.01 -17.64 21.04
CA ALA A 141 -4.91 -18.56 21.33
C ALA A 141 -4.62 -19.53 20.19
N HIS A 142 -5.67 -19.99 19.47
CA HIS A 142 -5.57 -20.89 18.34
C HIS A 142 -4.92 -20.25 17.09
N ALA A 143 -4.96 -18.92 16.97
CA ALA A 143 -4.44 -18.16 15.82
C ALA A 143 -3.17 -17.38 16.15
N ARG A 144 -2.65 -17.45 17.38
CA ARG A 144 -1.56 -16.61 17.90
C ARG A 144 -0.33 -16.54 16.99
N ALA A 145 0.05 -17.67 16.38
CA ALA A 145 1.22 -17.75 15.50
C ALA A 145 1.03 -16.99 14.15
N GLU A 146 -0.22 -16.69 13.79
CA GLU A 146 -0.57 -16.01 12.55
C GLU A 146 -0.78 -14.50 12.76
N LEU A 147 -0.89 -14.07 14.03
CA LEU A 147 -1.13 -12.67 14.34
C LEU A 147 0.10 -11.80 14.07
N PHE A 148 -0.17 -10.56 13.70
CA PHE A 148 0.81 -9.51 13.50
C PHE A 148 0.22 -8.18 13.98
N TYR A 149 1.02 -7.37 14.62
CA TYR A 149 0.55 -6.14 15.27
C TYR A 149 1.19 -4.92 14.60
N LEU A 150 0.35 -4.02 14.07
CA LEU A 150 0.79 -2.75 13.51
C LEU A 150 0.69 -1.60 14.51
N GLY A 151 -0.05 -1.82 15.61
CA GLY A 151 -0.29 -0.79 16.61
C GLY A 151 -1.28 -1.26 17.68
N ARG A 152 -1.77 -0.30 18.45
CA ARG A 152 -2.75 -0.50 19.51
C ARG A 152 -4.14 -0.07 19.05
N VAL A 153 -5.18 -0.70 19.58
CA VAL A 153 -6.57 -0.30 19.33
C VAL A 153 -6.74 1.20 19.62
N TYR A 154 -7.41 1.91 18.71
CA TYR A 154 -7.62 3.35 18.85
C TYR A 154 -8.36 3.67 20.15
N GLY A 155 -7.83 4.59 20.94
CA GLY A 155 -8.42 5.00 22.22
C GLY A 155 -8.26 4.00 23.37
N SER A 156 -7.60 2.84 23.14
CA SER A 156 -7.50 1.72 24.06
C SER A 156 -6.05 1.24 24.21
N GLY A 157 -5.79 0.39 25.22
CA GLY A 157 -4.46 -0.12 25.53
C GLY A 157 -3.99 -1.33 24.73
N PRO A 158 -4.86 -2.32 24.41
CA PRO A 158 -4.44 -3.58 23.81
C PRO A 158 -3.92 -3.41 22.37
N LYS A 159 -3.02 -4.31 21.99
CA LYS A 159 -2.54 -4.41 20.60
C LYS A 159 -3.67 -4.90 19.70
N LEU A 160 -3.85 -4.29 18.51
CA LEU A 160 -4.83 -4.76 17.54
C LEU A 160 -4.30 -6.02 16.85
N PRO A 161 -4.93 -7.21 17.05
CA PRO A 161 -4.51 -8.42 16.37
C PRO A 161 -4.92 -8.39 14.90
N LEU A 162 -3.93 -8.44 14.02
CA LEU A 162 -4.11 -8.48 12.57
C LEU A 162 -3.50 -9.76 12.03
N TRP A 163 -3.87 -10.16 10.82
CA TRP A 163 -3.23 -11.24 10.11
C TRP A 163 -3.02 -10.88 8.64
N PHE A 164 -1.86 -11.23 8.13
CA PHE A 164 -1.49 -11.02 6.74
C PHE A 164 -1.09 -12.37 6.14
N LYS A 165 -2.03 -12.99 5.41
CA LYS A 165 -1.82 -14.32 4.83
C LYS A 165 -1.03 -14.22 3.53
N HIS A 166 -0.16 -15.19 3.30
CA HIS A 166 0.45 -15.37 1.99
C HIS A 166 -0.59 -15.81 0.95
N PHE A 167 -0.32 -15.63 -0.33
CA PHE A 167 -1.30 -15.88 -1.39
C PHE A 167 -1.28 -17.31 -1.94
N GLY A 168 -0.35 -18.12 -1.45
CA GLY A 168 -0.25 -19.54 -1.82
C GLY A 168 -1.46 -20.36 -1.40
N ARG A 169 -1.58 -21.55 -1.99
CA ARG A 169 -2.57 -22.56 -1.60
C ARG A 169 -2.08 -23.29 -0.35
N GLY A 170 -2.98 -23.63 0.55
CA GLY A 170 -2.66 -24.39 1.77
C GLY A 170 -3.36 -23.84 3.01
N PRO A 171 -3.21 -24.48 4.17
CA PRO A 171 -3.98 -24.17 5.39
C PRO A 171 -3.74 -22.76 5.94
N ARG A 172 -2.54 -22.18 5.70
CA ARG A 172 -2.15 -20.85 6.16
C ARG A 172 -2.22 -19.78 5.06
N GLY A 173 -2.48 -20.17 3.82
CA GLY A 173 -2.57 -19.28 2.68
C GLY A 173 -3.98 -18.75 2.48
N ALA A 174 -4.09 -17.63 1.76
CA ALA A 174 -5.37 -17.08 1.34
C ALA A 174 -5.96 -17.79 0.11
N GLY A 175 -5.13 -18.58 -0.61
CA GLY A 175 -5.52 -19.27 -1.86
C GLY A 175 -5.58 -18.35 -3.09
N GLU A 176 -5.80 -17.07 -2.88
CA GLU A 176 -5.77 -16.00 -3.88
C GLU A 176 -5.06 -14.77 -3.31
N ALA A 177 -4.62 -13.86 -4.16
CA ALA A 177 -4.01 -12.63 -3.69
C ALA A 177 -5.03 -11.62 -3.19
N TYR A 178 -4.64 -10.83 -2.18
CA TYR A 178 -5.39 -9.69 -1.72
C TYR A 178 -4.68 -8.41 -2.17
N HIS A 179 -5.46 -7.46 -2.69
CA HIS A 179 -4.97 -6.14 -2.96
C HIS A 179 -5.19 -5.27 -1.75
N VAL A 180 -4.17 -4.50 -1.41
CA VAL A 180 -4.10 -3.66 -0.21
C VAL A 180 -3.94 -2.20 -0.62
N GLY A 181 -4.70 -1.30 -0.03
CA GLY A 181 -4.57 0.14 -0.21
C GLY A 181 -4.15 0.84 1.08
N ILE A 182 -3.26 1.83 0.99
CA ILE A 182 -2.91 2.71 2.11
C ILE A 182 -3.13 4.15 1.65
N PHE A 183 -4.04 4.84 2.32
CA PHE A 183 -4.48 6.18 1.94
C PHE A 183 -4.35 7.16 3.11
N GLY A 184 -4.13 8.44 2.81
CA GLY A 184 -4.05 9.50 3.80
C GLY A 184 -3.13 10.63 3.34
N LYS A 185 -3.27 11.82 3.90
CA LYS A 185 -2.44 12.97 3.52
C LYS A 185 -0.96 12.79 3.87
N THR A 186 -0.12 13.64 3.29
CA THR A 186 1.30 13.72 3.65
C THR A 186 1.45 13.87 5.15
N GLY A 187 2.39 13.12 5.75
CA GLY A 187 2.60 13.13 7.20
C GLY A 187 1.65 12.24 8.01
N SER A 188 0.70 11.54 7.40
CA SER A 188 -0.21 10.62 8.10
C SER A 188 0.41 9.27 8.51
N GLY A 189 1.69 9.02 8.19
CA GLY A 189 2.38 7.78 8.56
C GLY A 189 2.28 6.64 7.55
N LYS A 190 1.78 6.88 6.32
CA LYS A 190 1.61 5.84 5.27
C LYS A 190 2.85 5.03 4.98
N SER A 191 3.99 5.69 4.73
CA SER A 191 5.23 5.00 4.39
C SER A 191 5.74 4.12 5.54
N VAL A 192 5.58 4.57 6.79
CA VAL A 192 5.92 3.77 7.98
C VAL A 192 5.02 2.54 8.06
N LEU A 193 3.71 2.72 7.91
CA LEU A 193 2.76 1.62 7.89
C LEU A 193 3.06 0.63 6.77
N ALA A 194 3.41 1.11 5.57
CA ALA A 194 3.79 0.27 4.44
C ALA A 194 5.06 -0.55 4.71
N LYS A 195 6.06 0.01 5.40
CA LYS A 195 7.27 -0.71 5.83
C LYS A 195 6.95 -1.79 6.87
N MET A 196 6.05 -1.51 7.82
CA MET A 196 5.54 -2.51 8.75
C MET A 196 4.79 -3.65 8.02
N LEU A 197 3.94 -3.30 7.03
CA LEU A 197 3.24 -4.29 6.20
C LEU A 197 4.20 -5.11 5.33
N LEU A 198 5.26 -4.50 4.81
CA LEU A 198 6.30 -5.23 4.08
C LEU A 198 6.91 -6.33 4.97
N LEU A 199 7.21 -6.03 6.24
CA LEU A 199 7.69 -7.03 7.20
C LEU A 199 6.63 -8.07 7.52
N ALA A 200 5.34 -7.68 7.65
CA ALA A 200 4.24 -8.60 7.88
C ALA A 200 4.11 -9.66 6.78
N TYR A 201 4.34 -9.30 5.53
CA TYR A 201 4.36 -10.24 4.40
C TYR A 201 5.71 -10.94 4.24
N ALA A 202 6.83 -10.27 4.55
CA ALA A 202 8.16 -10.85 4.45
C ALA A 202 8.40 -12.02 5.43
N ARG A 203 7.63 -12.11 6.52
CA ARG A 203 7.67 -13.25 7.45
C ARG A 203 7.28 -14.58 6.82
N HIS A 204 6.62 -14.56 5.65
CA HIS A 204 6.28 -15.75 4.88
C HIS A 204 7.41 -16.07 3.90
N PRO A 205 8.24 -17.09 4.16
CA PRO A 205 9.42 -17.38 3.34
C PRO A 205 9.03 -17.80 1.91
N GLU A 206 7.81 -18.29 1.72
CA GLU A 206 7.24 -18.68 0.43
C GLU A 206 6.74 -17.50 -0.44
N MET A 207 6.73 -16.28 0.08
CA MET A 207 6.33 -15.08 -0.68
C MET A 207 7.52 -14.36 -1.30
N ALA A 208 7.36 -13.91 -2.53
CA ALA A 208 8.24 -12.90 -3.13
C ALA A 208 7.66 -11.49 -2.93
N LEU A 209 8.52 -10.49 -2.79
CA LEU A 209 8.12 -9.09 -2.65
C LEU A 209 8.84 -8.25 -3.69
N LEU A 210 8.10 -7.40 -4.39
CA LEU A 210 8.62 -6.41 -5.32
C LEU A 210 8.20 -5.02 -4.87
N VAL A 211 9.15 -4.12 -4.70
CA VAL A 211 8.88 -2.70 -4.44
C VAL A 211 9.23 -1.91 -5.69
N ILE A 212 8.25 -1.28 -6.30
CA ILE A 212 8.44 -0.28 -7.37
C ILE A 212 8.48 1.08 -6.67
N ASP A 213 9.66 1.67 -6.60
CA ASP A 213 9.97 2.82 -5.77
C ASP A 213 10.40 4.04 -6.60
N PRO A 214 9.42 4.83 -7.12
CA PRO A 214 9.73 6.00 -7.93
C PRO A 214 10.46 7.11 -7.19
N GLN A 215 10.37 7.16 -5.86
CA GLN A 215 10.99 8.19 -5.02
C GLN A 215 12.26 7.73 -4.28
N GLY A 216 12.54 6.44 -4.23
CA GLY A 216 13.70 5.88 -3.54
C GLY A 216 13.58 5.79 -2.02
N GLU A 217 12.38 6.00 -1.45
CA GLU A 217 12.17 6.01 0.01
C GLU A 217 12.39 4.61 0.63
N PHE A 218 11.81 3.58 0.04
CA PHE A 218 11.98 2.19 0.48
C PHE A 218 13.37 1.66 0.18
N SER A 219 13.87 1.98 -1.00
CA SER A 219 15.18 1.55 -1.49
C SER A 219 16.31 2.05 -0.61
N LYS A 220 16.19 3.28 -0.08
CA LYS A 220 17.13 3.86 0.86
C LYS A 220 17.20 3.04 2.14
N ASP A 221 16.07 2.74 2.77
CA ASP A 221 16.01 1.99 4.02
C ASP A 221 16.46 0.52 3.86
N LEU A 222 16.32 -0.03 2.65
CA LEU A 222 16.81 -1.37 2.32
C LEU A 222 18.30 -1.42 2.00
N ARG A 223 18.95 -0.29 1.65
CA ARG A 223 20.40 -0.19 1.47
C ARG A 223 21.15 0.06 2.77
N ASP A 224 20.64 0.98 3.58
CA ASP A 224 21.29 1.44 4.79
C ASP A 224 20.92 0.56 6.00
N ARG A 225 21.93 0.23 6.81
CA ARG A 225 21.71 -0.47 8.09
C ARG A 225 21.24 0.47 9.20
N SER A 226 21.51 1.76 9.08
CA SER A 226 21.08 2.80 10.00
C SER A 226 19.90 3.56 9.40
N ALA A 227 18.73 3.48 10.03
CA ALA A 227 17.54 4.21 9.59
C ALA A 227 17.66 5.70 9.97
N PRO A 228 17.45 6.65 9.06
CA PRO A 228 17.41 8.06 9.38
C PRO A 228 16.06 8.48 9.94
N GLY A 229 16.04 9.22 11.04
CA GLY A 229 14.96 10.07 11.55
C GLY A 229 13.51 9.55 11.57
N GLY A 230 12.68 10.05 12.43
CA GLY A 230 11.25 9.74 12.50
C GLY A 230 10.94 8.39 13.18
N PHE A 231 10.55 7.37 12.42
CA PHE A 231 10.40 5.98 12.89
C PHE A 231 11.59 5.16 12.33
N PRO A 232 12.68 4.99 13.10
CA PRO A 232 13.92 4.44 12.60
C PRO A 232 13.88 2.90 12.52
N LEU A 233 13.00 2.37 11.67
CA LEU A 233 12.86 0.93 11.45
C LEU A 233 14.06 0.41 10.63
N PRO A 234 14.96 -0.44 11.22
CA PRO A 234 16.14 -0.96 10.52
C PRO A 234 15.71 -2.10 9.58
N LEU A 235 15.01 -1.73 8.48
CA LEU A 235 14.31 -2.66 7.61
C LEU A 235 15.21 -3.77 7.08
N ARG A 236 16.41 -3.43 6.60
CA ARG A 236 17.39 -4.40 6.10
C ARG A 236 17.86 -5.38 7.18
N THR A 237 18.15 -4.85 8.37
CA THR A 237 18.63 -5.68 9.50
C THR A 237 17.53 -6.64 9.96
N VAL A 238 16.28 -6.17 10.09
CA VAL A 238 15.15 -7.01 10.48
C VAL A 238 14.89 -8.11 9.45
N LEU A 239 14.90 -7.77 8.15
CA LEU A 239 14.73 -8.78 7.09
C LEU A 239 15.82 -9.85 7.15
N HIS A 240 17.08 -9.45 7.31
CA HIS A 240 18.21 -10.37 7.31
C HIS A 240 18.31 -11.16 8.62
N ASP A 241 18.36 -10.47 9.76
CA ASP A 241 18.76 -11.09 11.04
C ASP A 241 17.56 -11.75 11.76
N ALA A 242 16.35 -11.19 11.63
CA ALA A 242 15.16 -11.76 12.27
C ALA A 242 14.38 -12.72 11.34
N LEU A 243 14.31 -12.41 10.04
CA LEU A 243 13.52 -13.19 9.09
C LEU A 243 14.35 -14.09 8.16
N GLY A 244 15.68 -14.00 8.17
CA GLY A 244 16.57 -14.78 7.30
C GLY A 244 16.38 -14.45 5.81
N ARG A 245 15.86 -13.25 5.47
CA ARG A 245 15.51 -12.84 4.10
C ARG A 245 16.53 -11.84 3.56
N VAL A 246 16.90 -12.01 2.30
CA VAL A 246 17.80 -11.08 1.61
C VAL A 246 16.98 -10.15 0.73
N ALA A 247 17.16 -8.84 0.95
CA ALA A 247 16.62 -7.81 0.07
C ALA A 247 17.69 -7.38 -0.95
N VAL A 248 17.30 -7.34 -2.21
CA VAL A 248 18.12 -6.86 -3.34
C VAL A 248 17.58 -5.52 -3.79
N VAL A 249 18.39 -4.48 -3.71
CA VAL A 249 18.03 -3.16 -4.25
C VAL A 249 18.72 -2.98 -5.58
N LEU A 250 17.92 -2.77 -6.62
CA LEU A 250 18.38 -2.50 -7.98
C LEU A 250 18.09 -1.03 -8.31
N SER A 251 19.11 -0.33 -8.74
CA SER A 251 18.98 1.04 -9.27
C SER A 251 18.84 1.01 -10.78
N VAL A 252 18.64 2.18 -11.35
CA VAL A 252 18.62 2.37 -12.82
C VAL A 252 19.84 1.78 -13.52
N ARG A 253 21.01 1.82 -12.88
CA ARG A 253 22.26 1.26 -13.42
C ARG A 253 22.28 -0.27 -13.51
N ASP A 254 21.43 -0.90 -12.68
CA ASP A 254 21.35 -2.37 -12.61
C ASP A 254 20.32 -2.93 -13.58
N LEU A 255 19.61 -2.07 -14.34
CA LEU A 255 18.57 -2.46 -15.30
C LEU A 255 19.08 -2.28 -16.74
N ILE A 256 18.77 -3.24 -17.59
CA ILE A 256 19.02 -3.19 -19.04
C ILE A 256 17.67 -3.28 -19.74
N LEU A 257 17.44 -2.36 -20.69
CA LEU A 257 16.30 -2.44 -21.58
C LEU A 257 16.55 -3.53 -22.63
N ASP A 258 15.55 -4.36 -22.90
CA ASP A 258 15.71 -5.65 -23.58
C ASP A 258 14.88 -5.79 -24.87
N ARG A 259 14.30 -4.68 -25.38
CA ARG A 259 13.44 -4.70 -26.57
C ARG A 259 13.77 -3.61 -27.57
N TRP A 260 13.70 -3.93 -28.85
CA TRP A 260 13.91 -2.98 -29.95
C TRP A 260 12.84 -1.89 -30.00
N GLU A 261 11.61 -2.22 -29.63
CA GLU A 261 10.48 -1.28 -29.56
C GLU A 261 10.75 -0.16 -28.56
N LEU A 262 11.48 -0.45 -27.46
CA LEU A 262 11.89 0.56 -26.47
C LEU A 262 12.97 1.49 -27.04
N LEU A 263 13.86 0.97 -27.90
CA LEU A 263 14.83 1.81 -28.63
C LEU A 263 14.10 2.77 -29.57
N GLU A 264 13.12 2.28 -30.34
CA GLU A 264 12.32 3.11 -31.25
C GLU A 264 11.64 4.26 -30.47
N GLU A 265 11.02 3.95 -29.36
CA GLU A 265 10.31 4.94 -28.51
C GLU A 265 11.26 5.98 -27.90
N LEU A 266 12.39 5.53 -27.34
CA LEU A 266 13.41 6.42 -26.77
C LEU A 266 14.03 7.32 -27.83
N LEU A 267 14.28 6.83 -29.04
CA LEU A 267 14.78 7.67 -30.13
C LEU A 267 13.81 8.79 -30.49
N VAL A 268 12.49 8.50 -30.51
CA VAL A 268 11.46 9.52 -30.83
C VAL A 268 11.45 10.66 -29.84
N THR A 269 11.67 10.37 -28.55
CA THR A 269 11.60 11.35 -27.45
C THR A 269 12.96 11.97 -27.10
N SER A 270 14.07 11.38 -27.59
CA SER A 270 15.42 11.81 -27.24
C SER A 270 15.88 13.04 -28.00
N GLU A 271 16.88 13.74 -27.44
CA GLU A 271 17.59 14.85 -28.10
C GLU A 271 18.30 14.44 -29.40
N PHE A 272 18.47 13.14 -29.65
CA PHE A 272 19.13 12.65 -30.86
C PHE A 272 18.47 13.18 -32.14
N PHE A 273 17.14 13.07 -32.21
CA PHE A 273 16.41 13.61 -33.36
C PHE A 273 16.25 15.14 -33.33
N ASP A 274 16.31 15.77 -32.17
CA ASP A 274 16.34 17.23 -32.07
C ASP A 274 17.61 17.81 -32.70
N LYS A 275 18.76 17.22 -32.39
CA LYS A 275 20.06 17.59 -32.99
C LYS A 275 20.09 17.37 -34.51
N LEU A 276 19.31 16.45 -35.03
CA LEU A 276 19.14 16.20 -36.46
C LEU A 276 17.98 16.99 -37.08
N SER A 277 17.37 17.91 -36.31
CA SER A 277 16.28 18.79 -36.79
C SER A 277 15.02 18.05 -37.29
N PHE A 278 14.71 16.89 -36.73
CA PHE A 278 13.43 16.24 -36.98
C PHE A 278 12.30 16.99 -36.25
N GLY A 279 11.49 17.75 -37.01
CA GLY A 279 10.43 18.59 -36.40
C GLY A 279 9.12 17.84 -36.12
N VAL A 280 8.79 16.81 -36.92
CA VAL A 280 7.48 16.14 -36.84
C VAL A 280 7.62 14.78 -36.18
N ARG A 281 6.77 14.50 -35.18
CA ARG A 281 6.79 13.24 -34.41
C ARG A 281 6.63 12.01 -35.29
N GLU A 282 5.73 12.06 -36.27
CA GLU A 282 5.53 10.95 -37.23
C GLU A 282 6.80 10.61 -38.00
N ASN A 283 7.54 11.62 -38.45
CA ASN A 283 8.81 11.39 -39.14
C ASN A 283 9.87 10.78 -38.23
N ARG A 284 9.90 11.18 -36.93
CA ARG A 284 10.78 10.57 -35.95
C ARG A 284 10.45 9.09 -35.75
N GLN A 285 9.15 8.75 -35.64
CA GLN A 285 8.70 7.37 -35.50
C GLN A 285 9.11 6.50 -36.70
N LEU A 286 8.93 7.01 -37.92
CA LEU A 286 9.36 6.30 -39.15
C LEU A 286 10.87 6.12 -39.19
N ALA A 287 11.65 7.16 -38.86
CA ALA A 287 13.10 7.09 -38.83
C ALA A 287 13.62 6.13 -37.74
N ALA A 288 13.06 6.17 -36.53
CA ALA A 288 13.40 5.25 -35.44
C ALA A 288 13.15 3.79 -35.82
N ARG A 289 12.01 3.52 -36.45
CA ARG A 289 11.66 2.18 -36.95
C ARG A 289 12.65 1.69 -38.05
N GLU A 290 13.00 2.54 -39.01
CA GLU A 290 13.98 2.21 -40.04
C GLU A 290 15.36 1.91 -39.43
N ILE A 291 15.82 2.72 -38.45
CA ILE A 291 17.07 2.48 -37.76
C ILE A 291 17.03 1.11 -37.07
N ALA A 292 16.02 0.84 -36.26
CA ALA A 292 15.90 -0.40 -35.51
C ALA A 292 15.83 -1.63 -36.44
N GLN A 293 15.00 -1.59 -37.47
CA GLN A 293 14.84 -2.70 -38.42
C GLN A 293 16.11 -2.98 -39.22
N ARG A 294 16.80 -1.95 -39.67
CA ARG A 294 18.03 -2.13 -40.49
C ARG A 294 19.19 -2.61 -39.64
N LEU A 295 19.36 -2.07 -38.41
CA LEU A 295 20.36 -2.58 -37.47
C LEU A 295 20.13 -4.07 -37.17
N ARG A 296 18.88 -4.44 -36.90
CA ARG A 296 18.48 -5.82 -36.62
C ARG A 296 18.75 -6.74 -37.81
N LYS A 297 18.42 -6.31 -39.07
CA LYS A 297 18.74 -7.06 -40.29
C LYS A 297 20.24 -7.21 -40.52
N GLN A 298 21.06 -6.29 -40.03
CA GLN A 298 22.52 -6.35 -40.11
C GLN A 298 23.13 -7.19 -38.98
N GLY A 299 22.31 -7.88 -38.13
CA GLY A 299 22.77 -8.74 -37.06
C GLY A 299 23.28 -8.00 -35.82
N VAL A 300 23.02 -6.69 -35.69
CA VAL A 300 23.40 -5.92 -34.49
C VAL A 300 22.55 -6.36 -33.30
N GLN A 301 23.18 -6.60 -32.17
CA GLN A 301 22.49 -6.85 -30.90
C GLN A 301 22.24 -5.53 -30.14
N LEU A 302 21.21 -5.49 -29.30
CA LEU A 302 20.92 -4.30 -28.48
C LEU A 302 22.12 -3.88 -27.62
N GLY A 303 22.86 -4.84 -27.06
CA GLY A 303 24.07 -4.59 -26.28
C GLY A 303 25.21 -3.93 -27.05
N ASP A 304 25.20 -3.98 -28.38
CA ASP A 304 26.25 -3.40 -29.25
C ASP A 304 25.92 -1.95 -29.67
N LEU A 305 24.76 -1.42 -29.30
CA LEU A 305 24.32 -0.06 -29.68
C LEU A 305 25.30 1.03 -29.24
N TYR A 306 26.00 0.83 -28.08
CA TYR A 306 26.97 1.79 -27.56
C TYR A 306 28.27 1.85 -28.39
N GLU A 307 28.52 0.89 -29.29
CA GLU A 307 29.74 0.87 -30.08
C GLU A 307 29.74 1.96 -31.16
N LEU A 308 30.89 2.63 -31.35
CA LEU A 308 31.05 3.68 -32.34
C LEU A 308 30.76 3.17 -33.75
N LYS A 309 31.14 1.91 -34.05
CA LYS A 309 30.87 1.27 -35.37
C LYS A 309 29.36 1.12 -35.60
N THR A 310 28.57 0.82 -34.58
CA THR A 310 27.11 0.73 -34.67
C THR A 310 26.50 2.11 -34.91
N PHE A 311 26.99 3.14 -34.20
CA PHE A 311 26.56 4.50 -34.47
C PHE A 311 26.88 4.97 -35.91
N GLN A 312 28.06 4.61 -36.43
CA GLN A 312 28.39 4.91 -37.82
C GLN A 312 27.41 4.23 -38.82
N ARG A 313 26.95 3.00 -38.51
CA ARG A 313 25.87 2.36 -39.27
C ARG A 313 24.56 3.14 -39.20
N VAL A 314 24.19 3.68 -38.02
CA VAL A 314 23.00 4.53 -37.86
C VAL A 314 23.09 5.75 -38.77
N LEU A 315 24.25 6.43 -38.79
CA LEU A 315 24.46 7.58 -39.69
C LEU A 315 24.38 7.16 -41.17
N SER A 316 24.94 6.01 -41.53
CA SER A 316 24.83 5.47 -42.88
C SER A 316 23.37 5.16 -43.26
N ILE A 317 22.59 4.58 -42.35
CA ILE A 317 21.16 4.32 -42.56
C ILE A 317 20.41 5.64 -42.80
N LEU A 318 20.67 6.66 -41.99
CA LEU A 318 20.03 7.97 -42.15
C LEU A 318 20.48 8.73 -43.40
N SER A 319 21.67 8.42 -43.94
CA SER A 319 22.20 9.00 -45.19
C SER A 319 21.64 8.32 -46.42
N ASP A 320 21.05 7.13 -46.32
CA ASP A 320 20.47 6.38 -47.45
C ASP A 320 19.21 7.08 -47.97
N GLU A 321 19.22 7.47 -49.25
CA GLU A 321 18.10 8.15 -49.90
C GLU A 321 16.80 7.32 -49.86
N GLN A 322 16.88 6.00 -49.94
CA GLN A 322 15.71 5.13 -49.85
C GLN A 322 15.06 5.20 -48.47
N VAL A 323 15.87 5.27 -47.40
CA VAL A 323 15.41 5.46 -46.05
C VAL A 323 14.79 6.85 -45.86
N GLN A 324 15.44 7.87 -46.39
CA GLN A 324 14.93 9.24 -46.30
C GLN A 324 13.56 9.40 -46.97
N ARG A 325 13.26 8.65 -48.05
CA ARG A 325 11.95 8.63 -48.71
C ARG A 325 10.83 8.10 -47.82
N VAL A 326 11.15 7.29 -46.82
CA VAL A 326 10.15 6.76 -45.85
C VAL A 326 9.61 7.86 -44.95
N PHE A 327 10.47 8.75 -44.46
CA PHE A 327 10.07 9.79 -43.52
C PHE A 327 9.98 11.20 -44.13
N TYR A 328 10.57 11.46 -45.34
CA TYR A 328 10.42 12.71 -46.07
C TYR A 328 9.99 12.45 -47.54
N ARG A 329 8.74 12.79 -47.86
CA ARG A 329 8.20 12.63 -49.22
C ARG A 329 8.78 13.64 -50.22
N SER A 330 8.97 14.89 -49.78
CA SER A 330 9.45 15.99 -50.61
C SER A 330 10.97 15.90 -50.87
N ALA A 331 11.42 16.13 -52.08
CA ALA A 331 12.84 16.19 -52.45
C ALA A 331 13.56 17.30 -51.69
N ASP A 332 12.91 18.47 -51.50
CA ASP A 332 13.49 19.61 -50.78
C ASP A 332 13.68 19.30 -49.30
N ALA A 333 12.76 18.54 -48.66
CA ALA A 333 12.90 18.11 -47.26
C ALA A 333 14.09 17.14 -47.11
N ARG A 334 14.27 16.20 -48.03
CA ARG A 334 15.42 15.29 -48.06
C ARG A 334 16.74 16.04 -48.24
N ALA A 335 16.78 16.99 -49.19
CA ALA A 335 17.98 17.80 -49.41
C ALA A 335 18.37 18.63 -48.17
N ARG A 336 17.38 19.24 -47.49
CA ARG A 336 17.61 19.95 -46.23
C ARG A 336 18.12 19.03 -45.13
N PHE A 337 17.52 17.87 -44.98
CA PHE A 337 17.95 16.87 -43.99
C PHE A 337 19.39 16.37 -44.28
N GLN A 338 19.69 16.06 -45.51
CA GLN A 338 21.03 15.66 -45.92
C GLN A 338 22.08 16.75 -45.66
N TYR A 339 21.73 18.01 -45.92
CA TYR A 339 22.57 19.17 -45.60
C TYR A 339 22.82 19.29 -44.12
N MET A 340 21.78 19.11 -43.30
CA MET A 340 21.91 19.15 -41.83
C MET A 340 22.77 17.99 -41.30
N LEU A 341 22.56 16.78 -41.83
CA LEU A 341 23.32 15.59 -41.42
C LEU A 341 24.83 15.75 -41.69
N GLN A 342 25.23 16.45 -42.78
CA GLN A 342 26.62 16.74 -43.10
C GLN A 342 27.27 17.79 -42.19
N ARG A 343 26.47 18.65 -41.54
CA ARG A 343 26.95 19.74 -40.65
C ARG A 343 27.04 19.36 -39.18
N VAL A 344 26.38 18.30 -38.77
CA VAL A 344 26.44 17.82 -37.39
C VAL A 344 27.79 17.14 -37.17
N ASP A 345 28.48 17.50 -36.07
CA ASP A 345 29.68 16.77 -35.66
C ASP A 345 29.29 15.35 -35.19
N PRO A 346 29.73 14.28 -35.88
CA PRO A 346 29.39 12.91 -35.50
C PRO A 346 29.93 12.52 -34.13
N ARG A 347 31.03 13.11 -33.68
CA ARG A 347 31.61 12.81 -32.35
C ARG A 347 30.77 13.43 -31.23
N GLU A 348 30.35 14.67 -31.43
CA GLU A 348 29.46 15.35 -30.48
C GLU A 348 28.10 14.65 -30.39
N LEU A 349 27.49 14.34 -31.55
CA LEU A 349 26.22 13.63 -31.62
C LEU A 349 26.29 12.25 -30.93
N TYR A 350 27.40 11.53 -31.14
CA TYR A 350 27.63 10.24 -30.48
C TYR A 350 27.75 10.40 -28.97
N SER A 351 28.63 11.28 -28.50
CA SER A 351 28.97 11.36 -27.08
C SER A 351 27.85 11.93 -26.21
N HIS A 352 27.07 12.89 -26.72
CA HIS A 352 26.06 13.60 -25.93
C HIS A 352 24.64 13.09 -26.14
N SER A 353 24.30 12.53 -27.31
CA SER A 353 22.92 12.13 -27.59
C SER A 353 22.74 10.61 -27.81
N TRP A 354 23.63 9.97 -28.55
CA TRP A 354 23.48 8.53 -28.86
C TRP A 354 24.00 7.63 -27.74
N ARG A 355 25.23 7.83 -27.29
CA ARG A 355 25.87 6.95 -26.30
C ARG A 355 25.13 6.87 -24.97
N PRO A 356 24.63 7.96 -24.36
CA PRO A 356 23.85 7.89 -23.14
C PRO A 356 22.57 7.05 -23.30
N LEU A 357 21.88 7.16 -24.44
CA LEU A 357 20.71 6.37 -24.77
C LEU A 357 21.08 4.89 -25.01
N ALA A 358 22.11 4.62 -25.79
CA ALA A 358 22.56 3.28 -26.13
C ALA A 358 23.04 2.47 -24.89
N LEU A 359 23.60 3.16 -23.89
CA LEU A 359 24.01 2.55 -22.63
C LEU A 359 22.83 1.99 -21.82
N LEU A 360 21.59 2.41 -22.05
CA LEU A 360 20.41 1.81 -21.42
C LEU A 360 20.17 0.36 -21.86
N PHE A 361 20.74 -0.05 -22.99
CA PHE A 361 20.61 -1.39 -23.57
C PHE A 361 21.84 -2.27 -23.37
N SER A 362 22.85 -1.81 -22.61
CA SER A 362 24.14 -2.49 -22.46
C SER A 362 24.51 -2.71 -21.01
N ASP A 363 25.24 -3.79 -20.73
CA ASP A 363 25.87 -4.10 -19.44
C ASP A 363 27.21 -3.36 -19.20
N ARG A 364 27.68 -2.59 -20.19
CA ARG A 364 28.99 -1.89 -20.11
C ARG A 364 29.13 -0.91 -18.97
N ARG A 365 28.01 -0.31 -18.54
CA ARG A 365 27.99 0.58 -17.37
C ARG A 365 28.01 -0.18 -16.04
N ASN A 366 27.51 -1.42 -16.02
CA ASN A 366 27.53 -2.30 -14.85
C ASN A 366 27.44 -3.76 -15.32
N PRO A 367 28.54 -4.54 -15.19
CA PRO A 367 28.55 -5.96 -15.58
C PRO A 367 27.55 -6.83 -14.80
N ARG A 368 27.01 -6.32 -13.69
CA ARG A 368 25.98 -7.00 -12.89
C ARG A 368 24.56 -6.62 -13.29
N ALA A 369 24.42 -5.68 -14.23
CA ALA A 369 23.12 -5.24 -14.69
C ALA A 369 22.34 -6.41 -15.33
N ARG A 370 21.03 -6.39 -15.15
CA ARG A 370 20.12 -7.45 -15.60
C ARG A 370 19.01 -6.86 -16.44
N THR A 371 18.56 -7.63 -17.42
CA THR A 371 17.33 -7.28 -18.13
C THR A 371 16.13 -7.34 -17.19
N ILE A 372 15.11 -6.54 -17.48
CA ILE A 372 13.85 -6.54 -16.71
C ILE A 372 13.26 -7.96 -16.67
N GLU A 373 13.34 -8.71 -17.77
CA GLU A 373 12.92 -10.10 -17.85
C GLU A 373 13.65 -10.99 -16.82
N ARG A 374 14.97 -10.89 -16.74
CA ARG A 374 15.76 -11.67 -15.76
C ARG A 374 15.46 -11.28 -14.30
N VAL A 375 15.14 -10.02 -14.05
CA VAL A 375 14.72 -9.56 -12.71
C VAL A 375 13.39 -10.24 -12.33
N LEU A 376 12.42 -10.25 -13.24
CA LEU A 376 11.12 -10.88 -13.03
C LEU A 376 11.22 -12.40 -12.94
N ASP A 377 12.02 -13.04 -13.76
CA ASP A 377 12.29 -14.49 -13.69
C ASP A 377 12.87 -14.87 -12.32
N GLY A 378 13.83 -14.08 -11.80
CA GLY A 378 14.38 -14.28 -10.47
C GLY A 378 13.34 -14.07 -9.36
N LEU A 379 12.48 -13.05 -9.48
CA LEU A 379 11.43 -12.75 -8.52
C LEU A 379 10.38 -13.88 -8.43
N PHE A 380 9.94 -14.37 -9.59
CA PHE A 380 8.85 -15.38 -9.66
C PHE A 380 9.35 -16.82 -9.51
N ARG A 381 10.67 -17.04 -9.41
CA ARG A 381 11.22 -18.39 -9.22
C ARG A 381 10.75 -18.98 -7.89
N PRO A 382 10.15 -20.19 -7.89
CA PRO A 382 9.57 -20.77 -6.68
C PRO A 382 10.58 -21.04 -5.55
N THR A 383 11.85 -21.25 -5.88
CA THR A 383 12.90 -21.62 -4.92
C THR A 383 13.50 -20.46 -4.16
N ASP A 384 13.56 -19.28 -4.75
CA ASP A 384 14.39 -18.19 -4.20
C ASP A 384 13.58 -17.12 -3.46
N ARG A 385 12.31 -16.93 -3.85
CA ARG A 385 11.36 -15.99 -3.23
C ARG A 385 12.00 -14.68 -2.77
N LEU A 386 12.59 -13.95 -3.71
CA LEU A 386 13.37 -12.75 -3.45
C LEU A 386 12.52 -11.59 -2.93
N ILE A 387 13.16 -10.69 -2.19
CA ILE A 387 12.67 -9.34 -1.92
C ILE A 387 13.48 -8.40 -2.81
N VAL A 388 12.82 -7.77 -3.78
CA VAL A 388 13.47 -6.88 -4.75
C VAL A 388 12.88 -5.49 -4.60
N SER A 389 13.73 -4.47 -4.47
CA SER A 389 13.35 -3.06 -4.59
C SER A 389 13.96 -2.46 -5.83
N LEU A 390 13.13 -1.83 -6.66
CA LEU A 390 13.54 -1.12 -7.86
C LEU A 390 13.55 0.37 -7.55
N ASP A 391 14.73 0.93 -7.30
CA ASP A 391 14.94 2.36 -7.10
C ASP A 391 14.92 3.08 -8.44
N LEU A 392 13.81 3.70 -8.75
CA LEU A 392 13.60 4.45 -9.97
C LEU A 392 13.76 5.96 -9.78
N SER A 393 14.22 6.41 -8.63
CA SER A 393 14.37 7.84 -8.31
C SER A 393 15.49 8.54 -9.10
N GLY A 394 16.44 7.79 -9.62
CA GLY A 394 17.65 8.37 -10.24
C GLY A 394 18.61 9.05 -9.25
N ALA A 395 18.24 9.14 -7.97
CA ALA A 395 18.98 9.86 -6.93
C ALA A 395 20.19 9.10 -6.38
N ASP A 396 20.48 7.88 -6.84
CA ASP A 396 21.63 7.11 -6.39
C ASP A 396 22.93 7.90 -6.67
N PRO A 397 23.76 8.21 -5.64
CA PRO A 397 25.03 8.92 -5.81
C PRO A 397 25.96 8.27 -6.85
N ALA A 398 25.90 6.96 -7.00
CA ALA A 398 26.63 6.23 -8.01
C ALA A 398 26.21 6.55 -9.45
N ASN A 399 24.97 7.04 -9.67
CA ASN A 399 24.48 7.47 -10.98
C ASN A 399 25.08 8.83 -11.40
N GLN A 400 25.50 9.68 -10.46
CA GLN A 400 26.02 11.02 -10.74
C GLN A 400 27.38 11.02 -11.45
N HIS A 401 28.17 9.96 -11.26
CA HIS A 401 29.50 9.85 -11.88
C HIS A 401 29.49 9.35 -13.32
N GLU A 402 28.38 8.76 -13.80
CA GLU A 402 28.27 8.15 -15.13
C GLU A 402 27.08 8.72 -15.88
N GLN A 403 26.95 9.92 -16.22
CA GLN A 403 25.93 10.52 -17.13
C GLN A 403 24.85 9.53 -17.64
N VAL A 404 24.17 8.83 -16.70
CA VAL A 404 23.07 7.93 -17.06
C VAL A 404 21.90 8.79 -17.48
N LEU A 405 21.43 8.60 -18.70
CA LEU A 405 20.21 9.25 -19.15
C LEU A 405 19.04 8.67 -18.32
N TRP A 406 18.46 9.51 -17.45
CA TRP A 406 17.33 9.13 -16.62
C TRP A 406 16.41 10.32 -16.40
N ASP A 407 15.21 10.21 -16.89
CA ASP A 407 14.16 11.21 -16.78
C ASP A 407 12.78 10.52 -16.56
N GLU A 408 11.73 11.31 -16.46
CA GLU A 408 10.38 10.81 -16.26
C GLU A 408 9.92 9.88 -17.41
N THR A 409 10.34 10.16 -18.65
CA THR A 409 9.98 9.35 -19.83
C THR A 409 10.57 7.94 -19.72
N ILE A 410 11.86 7.86 -19.35
CA ILE A 410 12.54 6.56 -19.19
C ILE A 410 11.94 5.80 -17.99
N GLN A 411 11.64 6.49 -16.90
CA GLN A 411 10.97 5.90 -15.75
C GLN A 411 9.61 5.30 -16.16
N GLU A 412 8.80 6.02 -16.94
CA GLU A 412 7.53 5.54 -17.46
C GLU A 412 7.70 4.30 -18.35
N ILE A 413 8.70 4.29 -19.23
CA ILE A 413 9.03 3.13 -20.10
C ILE A 413 9.40 1.91 -19.25
N VAL A 414 10.25 2.08 -18.23
CA VAL A 414 10.65 0.99 -17.34
C VAL A 414 9.45 0.43 -16.57
N ILE A 415 8.62 1.31 -16.00
CA ILE A 415 7.42 0.89 -15.27
C ILE A 415 6.46 0.13 -16.19
N ARG A 416 6.21 0.65 -17.39
CA ARG A 416 5.36 -0.02 -18.38
C ARG A 416 5.90 -1.42 -18.72
N ARG A 417 7.20 -1.53 -18.98
CA ARG A 417 7.85 -2.81 -19.29
C ARG A 417 7.76 -3.81 -18.12
N LEU A 418 7.86 -3.31 -16.87
CA LEU A 418 7.65 -4.13 -15.67
C LEU A 418 6.22 -4.67 -15.60
N LEU A 419 5.22 -3.80 -15.80
CA LEU A 419 3.81 -4.19 -15.74
C LEU A 419 3.47 -5.23 -16.83
N GLU A 420 3.96 -5.03 -18.06
CA GLU A 420 3.84 -6.00 -19.15
C GLU A 420 4.46 -7.36 -18.79
N GLY A 421 5.66 -7.34 -18.22
CA GLY A 421 6.37 -8.55 -17.80
C GLY A 421 5.67 -9.29 -16.67
N ILE A 422 5.17 -8.57 -15.67
CA ILE A 422 4.39 -9.15 -14.55
C ILE A 422 3.12 -9.82 -15.09
N ARG A 423 2.39 -9.15 -16.00
CA ARG A 423 1.20 -9.73 -16.61
C ARG A 423 1.52 -10.99 -17.41
N ALA A 424 2.55 -10.94 -18.25
CA ALA A 424 2.99 -12.10 -19.03
C ALA A 424 3.40 -13.29 -18.15
N ALA A 425 4.14 -13.05 -17.06
CA ALA A 425 4.51 -14.07 -16.10
C ALA A 425 3.28 -14.67 -15.38
N ALA A 426 2.30 -13.83 -15.04
CA ALA A 426 1.05 -14.29 -14.42
C ALA A 426 0.22 -15.18 -15.39
N GLU A 427 0.15 -14.81 -16.68
CA GLU A 427 -0.52 -15.61 -17.71
C GLU A 427 0.19 -16.98 -17.92
N GLN A 428 1.52 -16.99 -17.92
CA GLN A 428 2.30 -18.23 -18.01
C GLN A 428 2.11 -19.13 -16.79
N ALA A 429 2.12 -18.56 -15.59
CA ALA A 429 1.85 -19.29 -14.34
C ALA A 429 0.46 -19.94 -14.36
N TYR A 430 -0.54 -19.22 -14.88
CA TYR A 430 -1.88 -19.77 -15.05
C TYR A 430 -1.89 -21.01 -15.97
N ALA A 431 -1.24 -20.92 -17.12
CA ALA A 431 -1.16 -22.05 -18.06
C ALA A 431 -0.49 -23.28 -17.45
N ARG A 432 0.37 -23.09 -16.43
CA ARG A 432 1.05 -24.16 -15.68
C ARG A 432 0.34 -24.56 -14.39
N SER A 433 -0.80 -23.94 -14.06
CA SER A 433 -1.50 -24.08 -12.77
C SER A 433 -0.63 -23.73 -11.54
N GLU A 434 0.36 -22.88 -11.72
CA GLU A 434 1.26 -22.37 -10.69
C GLU A 434 0.67 -21.14 -10.00
N ASN A 435 1.11 -20.88 -8.76
CA ASN A 435 0.78 -19.68 -8.00
C ASN A 435 2.07 -18.89 -7.74
N LEU A 436 2.10 -17.62 -8.15
CA LEU A 436 3.29 -16.78 -8.04
C LEU A 436 3.57 -16.33 -6.62
N ASN A 437 2.57 -16.29 -5.75
CA ASN A 437 2.68 -15.92 -4.33
C ASN A 437 3.57 -14.68 -4.10
N THR A 438 3.20 -13.59 -4.77
CA THR A 438 4.02 -12.37 -4.83
C THR A 438 3.19 -11.15 -4.45
N LEU A 439 3.75 -10.25 -3.61
CA LEU A 439 3.19 -8.93 -3.34
C LEU A 439 4.03 -7.87 -4.05
N ILE A 440 3.36 -6.98 -4.79
CA ILE A 440 3.98 -5.85 -5.48
C ILE A 440 3.52 -4.57 -4.80
N LEU A 441 4.47 -3.82 -4.24
CA LEU A 441 4.26 -2.53 -3.62
C LEU A 441 4.55 -1.43 -4.64
N ILE A 442 3.62 -0.48 -4.76
CA ILE A 442 3.80 0.74 -5.56
C ILE A 442 3.58 1.95 -4.66
N ASP A 443 4.60 2.77 -4.51
CA ASP A 443 4.46 4.05 -3.84
C ASP A 443 3.92 5.12 -4.81
N GLU A 444 3.13 6.07 -4.28
CA GLU A 444 2.46 7.13 -5.04
C GLU A 444 1.65 6.61 -6.25
N ALA A 445 0.90 5.52 -6.05
CA ALA A 445 0.19 4.80 -7.11
C ALA A 445 -0.76 5.68 -7.95
N HIS A 446 -1.28 6.79 -7.39
CA HIS A 446 -2.12 7.74 -8.11
C HIS A 446 -1.38 8.44 -9.27
N ARG A 447 -0.05 8.49 -9.25
CA ARG A 447 0.75 9.03 -10.38
C ARG A 447 0.71 8.10 -11.58
N LEU A 448 0.64 6.79 -11.35
CA LEU A 448 0.61 5.77 -12.41
C LEU A 448 -0.82 5.52 -12.93
N ALA A 449 -1.81 5.62 -12.06
CA ALA A 449 -3.21 5.41 -12.42
C ALA A 449 -4.12 6.50 -11.84
N PRO A 450 -4.03 7.75 -12.34
CA PRO A 450 -4.90 8.83 -11.90
C PRO A 450 -6.35 8.62 -12.33
N SER A 451 -7.29 9.12 -11.51
CA SER A 451 -8.73 9.10 -11.82
C SER A 451 -9.12 10.11 -12.92
N GLY A 452 -8.32 11.16 -13.13
CA GLY A 452 -8.58 12.20 -14.10
C GLY A 452 -8.44 11.77 -15.57
N TYR A 453 -8.87 12.63 -16.47
CA TYR A 453 -8.70 12.42 -17.91
C TYR A 453 -7.20 12.40 -18.28
N LEU A 454 -6.84 11.46 -19.12
CA LEU A 454 -5.55 11.38 -19.78
C LEU A 454 -5.79 11.23 -21.29
N ASP A 455 -4.94 11.84 -22.09
CA ASP A 455 -4.92 11.58 -23.52
C ASP A 455 -4.68 10.08 -23.76
N PRO A 456 -5.57 9.36 -24.48
CA PRO A 456 -5.48 7.92 -24.69
C PRO A 456 -4.17 7.46 -25.32
N GLU A 457 -3.52 8.32 -26.11
CA GLU A 457 -2.25 8.02 -26.78
C GLU A 457 -1.02 8.33 -25.90
N SER A 458 -1.21 8.94 -24.73
CA SER A 458 -0.09 9.26 -23.85
C SER A 458 0.51 8.01 -23.19
N PRO A 459 1.83 7.98 -22.93
CA PRO A 459 2.47 6.89 -22.19
C PRO A 459 1.80 6.63 -20.82
N ARG A 460 1.38 7.69 -20.13
CA ARG A 460 0.66 7.60 -18.84
C ARG A 460 -0.69 6.89 -18.96
N ALA A 461 -1.45 7.14 -20.04
CA ALA A 461 -2.70 6.44 -20.27
C ALA A 461 -2.47 4.94 -20.52
N GLN A 462 -1.39 4.58 -21.21
CA GLN A 462 -1.00 3.19 -21.41
C GLN A 462 -0.62 2.50 -20.09
N ILE A 463 0.20 3.17 -19.26
CA ILE A 463 0.57 2.67 -17.92
C ILE A 463 -0.67 2.48 -17.07
N ARG A 464 -1.58 3.46 -17.04
CA ARG A 464 -2.85 3.37 -16.32
C ARG A 464 -3.65 2.14 -16.74
N THR A 465 -3.84 1.95 -18.03
CA THR A 465 -4.58 0.80 -18.58
C THR A 465 -3.91 -0.52 -18.20
N LEU A 466 -2.60 -0.62 -18.34
CA LEU A 466 -1.83 -1.81 -17.96
C LEU A 466 -1.92 -2.11 -16.46
N LEU A 467 -1.86 -1.09 -15.60
CA LEU A 467 -1.97 -1.27 -14.16
C LEU A 467 -3.38 -1.72 -13.76
N ILE A 468 -4.43 -1.11 -14.34
CA ILE A 468 -5.82 -1.55 -14.13
C ILE A 468 -5.97 -3.03 -14.53
N ASP A 469 -5.52 -3.40 -15.72
CA ASP A 469 -5.59 -4.78 -16.20
C ASP A 469 -4.79 -5.73 -15.32
N ALA A 470 -3.58 -5.34 -14.91
CA ALA A 470 -2.76 -6.14 -14.03
C ALA A 470 -3.45 -6.37 -12.67
N VAL A 471 -3.96 -5.32 -12.03
CA VAL A 471 -4.68 -5.44 -10.76
C VAL A 471 -5.92 -6.35 -10.88
N ARG A 472 -6.69 -6.21 -11.98
CA ARG A 472 -7.91 -7.05 -12.19
C ARG A 472 -7.59 -8.51 -12.46
N THR A 473 -6.53 -8.81 -13.21
CA THR A 473 -6.31 -10.16 -13.76
C THR A 473 -5.37 -11.01 -12.93
N THR A 474 -4.38 -10.41 -12.25
CA THR A 474 -3.29 -11.17 -11.62
C THR A 474 -3.63 -11.77 -10.25
N ARG A 475 -4.73 -11.32 -9.62
CA ARG A 475 -5.18 -11.79 -8.30
C ARG A 475 -5.26 -13.32 -8.21
N LYS A 476 -5.94 -13.93 -9.16
CA LYS A 476 -6.15 -15.41 -9.21
C LYS A 476 -4.85 -16.19 -9.44
N TYR A 477 -3.78 -15.53 -9.86
CA TYR A 477 -2.47 -16.14 -10.08
C TYR A 477 -1.52 -15.93 -8.90
N GLY A 478 -2.02 -15.39 -7.79
CA GLY A 478 -1.26 -15.18 -6.57
C GLY A 478 -0.38 -13.92 -6.62
N VAL A 479 -0.71 -12.92 -7.44
CA VAL A 479 -0.05 -11.61 -7.42
C VAL A 479 -0.97 -10.59 -6.77
N GLY A 480 -0.58 -10.10 -5.59
CA GLY A 480 -1.22 -9.03 -4.86
C GLY A 480 -0.53 -7.69 -5.10
N TRP A 481 -1.30 -6.62 -4.95
CA TRP A 481 -0.82 -5.25 -5.09
C TRP A 481 -1.01 -4.50 -3.78
N LEU A 482 0.04 -3.84 -3.28
CA LEU A 482 -0.02 -2.90 -2.18
C LEU A 482 0.20 -1.50 -2.75
N LEU A 483 -0.85 -0.70 -2.75
CA LEU A 483 -0.88 0.61 -3.38
C LEU A 483 -0.91 1.70 -2.32
N ILE A 484 0.08 2.58 -2.34
CA ILE A 484 0.16 3.72 -1.42
C ILE A 484 -0.22 4.98 -2.19
N SER A 485 -1.13 5.77 -1.62
CA SER A 485 -1.56 7.03 -2.24
C SER A 485 -1.92 8.08 -1.20
N GLN A 486 -1.62 9.33 -1.51
CA GLN A 486 -2.01 10.48 -0.67
C GLN A 486 -3.51 10.80 -0.76
N SER A 487 -4.18 10.29 -1.78
CA SER A 487 -5.57 10.57 -2.09
C SER A 487 -6.26 9.29 -2.57
N LEU A 488 -7.41 8.99 -1.98
CA LEU A 488 -8.26 7.89 -2.41
C LEU A 488 -9.03 8.26 -3.70
N ALA A 489 -9.55 9.48 -3.77
CA ALA A 489 -10.32 9.97 -4.91
C ALA A 489 -9.47 10.20 -6.17
N SER A 490 -8.15 10.38 -6.03
CA SER A 490 -7.25 10.57 -7.17
C SER A 490 -6.78 9.27 -7.82
N LEU A 491 -6.93 8.12 -7.15
CA LEU A 491 -6.64 6.81 -7.73
C LEU A 491 -7.82 6.34 -8.58
N HIS A 492 -7.53 5.66 -9.70
CA HIS A 492 -8.55 5.22 -10.63
C HIS A 492 -9.60 4.31 -9.96
N PRO A 493 -10.93 4.57 -10.15
CA PRO A 493 -11.99 3.84 -9.43
C PRO A 493 -11.97 2.33 -9.65
N GLU A 494 -11.59 1.85 -10.83
CA GLU A 494 -11.50 0.43 -11.10
C GLU A 494 -10.42 -0.26 -10.24
N ILE A 495 -9.34 0.43 -9.91
CA ILE A 495 -8.33 -0.09 -8.99
C ILE A 495 -8.87 -0.09 -7.56
N VAL A 496 -9.49 1.02 -7.13
CA VAL A 496 -10.08 1.13 -5.79
C VAL A 496 -11.10 0.01 -5.54
N SER A 497 -11.92 -0.32 -6.54
CA SER A 497 -12.93 -1.40 -6.44
C SER A 497 -12.34 -2.81 -6.29
N GLN A 498 -11.06 -3.02 -6.63
CA GLN A 498 -10.36 -4.30 -6.48
C GLN A 498 -9.66 -4.45 -5.12
N LEU A 499 -9.58 -3.38 -4.34
CA LEU A 499 -8.95 -3.45 -3.02
C LEU A 499 -9.83 -4.26 -2.06
N ARG A 500 -9.24 -5.26 -1.45
CA ARG A 500 -9.89 -6.10 -0.46
C ARG A 500 -9.57 -5.67 0.97
N ILE A 501 -8.41 -5.08 1.16
CA ILE A 501 -7.93 -4.52 2.43
C ILE A 501 -7.55 -3.07 2.19
N ALA A 502 -8.01 -2.18 3.05
CA ALA A 502 -7.61 -0.78 2.98
C ALA A 502 -7.30 -0.22 4.36
N PHE A 503 -6.31 0.68 4.39
CA PHE A 503 -5.91 1.44 5.57
C PHE A 503 -6.07 2.92 5.26
N PHE A 504 -6.81 3.63 6.08
CA PHE A 504 -7.11 5.05 5.93
C PHE A 504 -6.52 5.83 7.09
N GLY A 505 -5.44 6.56 6.82
CA GLY A 505 -4.84 7.49 7.77
C GLY A 505 -5.53 8.85 7.75
N TYR A 506 -5.00 9.81 8.51
CA TYR A 506 -5.54 11.16 8.61
C TYR A 506 -5.68 11.86 7.25
N GLY A 507 -6.74 12.70 7.15
CA GLY A 507 -6.88 13.76 6.13
C GLY A 507 -7.85 13.48 4.98
N LEU A 508 -8.61 12.38 5.02
CA LEU A 508 -9.62 12.05 4.01
C LEU A 508 -11.06 12.47 4.42
N GLY A 509 -11.19 13.29 5.46
CA GLY A 509 -12.47 13.66 6.07
C GLY A 509 -13.26 14.76 5.35
N LEU A 510 -12.83 15.25 4.18
CA LEU A 510 -13.44 16.41 3.50
C LEU A 510 -13.64 16.18 2.00
N GLY A 511 -14.71 16.74 1.45
CA GLY A 511 -14.93 16.85 0.01
C GLY A 511 -15.06 15.51 -0.71
N GLN A 512 -14.35 15.37 -1.83
CA GLN A 512 -14.39 14.15 -2.65
C GLN A 512 -13.73 12.95 -1.94
N GLU A 513 -12.70 13.20 -1.14
CA GLU A 513 -12.03 12.17 -0.34
C GLU A 513 -13.00 11.54 0.65
N TYR A 514 -13.80 12.36 1.33
CA TYR A 514 -14.80 11.86 2.28
C TYR A 514 -15.86 11.00 1.59
N ARG A 515 -16.37 11.41 0.42
CA ARG A 515 -17.35 10.62 -0.35
C ARG A 515 -16.77 9.27 -0.80
N ALA A 516 -15.51 9.26 -1.23
CA ALA A 516 -14.83 8.02 -1.60
C ALA A 516 -14.63 7.10 -0.39
N LEU A 517 -14.27 7.66 0.76
CA LEU A 517 -14.12 6.93 2.03
C LEU A 517 -15.47 6.37 2.51
N GLU A 518 -16.54 7.17 2.48
CA GLU A 518 -17.90 6.77 2.83
C GLU A 518 -18.37 5.59 1.98
N SER A 519 -18.18 5.68 0.66
CA SER A 519 -18.50 4.57 -0.26
C SER A 519 -17.72 3.31 0.06
N PHE A 520 -16.43 3.42 0.41
CA PHE A 520 -15.59 2.28 0.75
C PHE A 520 -15.95 1.66 2.11
N ALA A 521 -16.32 2.48 3.09
CA ALA A 521 -16.76 2.04 4.42
C ALA A 521 -18.23 1.53 4.44
N GLY A 522 -18.90 1.45 3.29
CA GLY A 522 -20.28 0.98 3.19
C GLY A 522 -21.31 1.90 3.84
N GLY A 523 -20.98 3.18 4.05
CA GLY A 523 -21.88 4.18 4.63
C GLY A 523 -22.06 4.04 6.15
N ASP A 524 -21.18 3.33 6.85
CA ASP A 524 -21.24 3.22 8.32
C ASP A 524 -20.98 4.59 8.98
N GLU A 525 -22.03 5.28 9.35
CA GLU A 525 -21.99 6.63 9.92
C GLU A 525 -21.21 6.68 11.25
N HIS A 526 -21.27 5.62 12.06
CA HIS A 526 -20.55 5.57 13.33
C HIS A 526 -19.05 5.38 13.14
N ALA A 527 -18.66 4.51 12.22
CA ALA A 527 -17.26 4.37 11.83
C ALA A 527 -16.71 5.69 11.25
N LEU A 528 -17.50 6.38 10.42
CA LEU A 528 -17.11 7.67 9.87
C LEU A 528 -17.05 8.78 10.93
N ALA A 529 -17.93 8.75 11.94
CA ALA A 529 -17.87 9.66 13.08
C ALA A 529 -16.56 9.47 13.87
N LEU A 530 -16.19 8.21 14.15
CA LEU A 530 -14.91 7.90 14.81
C LEU A 530 -13.69 8.31 13.97
N TYR A 531 -13.73 8.08 12.65
CA TYR A 531 -12.68 8.52 11.75
C TYR A 531 -12.47 10.05 11.76
N ARG A 532 -13.53 10.84 11.88
CA ARG A 532 -13.46 12.32 11.97
C ARG A 532 -12.72 12.81 13.21
N LEU A 533 -12.56 11.99 14.24
CA LEU A 533 -11.78 12.32 15.43
C LEU A 533 -10.26 12.19 15.24
N PHE A 534 -9.81 11.66 14.10
CA PHE A 534 -8.39 11.58 13.78
C PHE A 534 -7.77 12.97 13.72
N ARG A 535 -6.65 13.12 14.41
CA ARG A 535 -5.90 14.39 14.44
C ARG A 535 -4.74 14.34 13.46
N ASP A 536 -4.37 15.50 12.95
CA ASP A 536 -3.13 15.66 12.20
C ASP A 536 -1.94 15.37 13.12
N PRO A 537 -1.09 14.38 12.84
CA PRO A 537 0.08 14.09 13.65
C PRO A 537 1.01 15.30 13.82
N HIS A 538 1.04 16.20 12.83
CA HIS A 538 1.85 17.42 12.86
C HIS A 538 1.22 18.57 13.68
N SER A 539 0.00 18.42 14.16
CA SER A 539 -0.59 19.40 15.10
C SER A 539 0.05 19.38 16.48
N SER A 540 0.85 18.36 16.80
CA SER A 540 1.66 18.30 18.01
C SER A 540 3.03 18.94 17.78
N PHE A 541 3.40 19.92 18.65
CA PHE A 541 4.74 20.52 18.63
C PHE A 541 5.83 19.53 19.06
N ASP A 542 5.49 18.58 19.95
CA ASP A 542 6.41 17.54 20.38
C ASP A 542 6.32 16.32 19.46
N PRO A 543 7.40 15.97 18.72
CA PRO A 543 7.44 14.81 17.87
C PRO A 543 7.15 13.48 18.58
N THR A 544 7.46 13.38 19.87
CA THR A 544 7.27 12.15 20.67
C THR A 544 5.81 11.91 21.04
N SER A 545 4.98 12.95 21.01
CA SER A 545 3.55 12.89 21.29
C SER A 545 2.68 12.67 20.04
N ARG A 546 3.30 12.52 18.85
CA ARG A 546 2.58 12.28 17.60
C ARG A 546 1.91 10.92 17.61
N VAL A 547 0.64 10.90 17.23
CA VAL A 547 -0.15 9.68 17.09
C VAL A 547 -0.58 9.52 15.65
N TYR A 548 -0.34 8.35 15.08
CA TYR A 548 -0.71 8.01 13.70
C TYR A 548 -1.89 7.04 13.72
N SER A 549 -3.08 7.59 13.57
CA SER A 549 -4.33 6.81 13.62
C SER A 549 -4.70 6.30 12.23
N PHE A 550 -5.18 5.05 12.18
CA PHE A 550 -5.67 4.41 10.98
C PHE A 550 -7.01 3.72 11.23
N MET A 551 -7.89 3.84 10.25
CA MET A 551 -9.05 2.97 10.09
C MET A 551 -8.69 1.87 9.09
N THR A 552 -8.99 0.61 9.37
CA THR A 552 -8.81 -0.48 8.42
C THR A 552 -10.12 -1.18 8.11
N VAL A 553 -10.28 -1.54 6.83
CA VAL A 553 -11.45 -2.23 6.29
C VAL A 553 -10.98 -3.48 5.55
N GLY A 554 -11.71 -4.56 5.68
CA GLY A 554 -11.46 -5.82 4.99
C GLY A 554 -11.03 -6.97 5.92
N PRO A 555 -10.78 -8.17 5.38
CA PRO A 555 -10.52 -9.40 6.13
C PRO A 555 -9.07 -9.44 6.66
N VAL A 556 -8.69 -8.45 7.45
CA VAL A 556 -7.32 -8.23 7.94
C VAL A 556 -7.15 -8.55 9.42
N SER A 557 -8.25 -8.90 10.11
CA SER A 557 -8.24 -9.19 11.54
C SER A 557 -9.24 -10.29 11.89
N PRO A 558 -8.92 -11.15 12.86
CA PRO A 558 -9.91 -12.04 13.46
C PRO A 558 -11.02 -11.27 14.21
N LEU A 559 -10.88 -9.95 14.40
CA LEU A 559 -11.89 -9.10 15.01
C LEU A 559 -12.79 -8.39 13.98
N SER A 560 -12.69 -8.68 12.69
CA SER A 560 -13.49 -8.02 11.62
C SER A 560 -14.43 -8.98 10.88
N PHE A 561 -15.00 -9.97 11.56
CA PHE A 561 -15.89 -10.96 10.94
C PHE A 561 -17.15 -10.35 10.32
N ALA A 562 -17.66 -9.31 10.93
CA ALA A 562 -18.87 -8.60 10.45
C ALA A 562 -18.58 -7.59 9.31
N GLY A 563 -17.32 -7.44 8.89
CA GLY A 563 -16.94 -6.41 7.90
C GLY A 563 -16.87 -5.00 8.48
N THR A 564 -17.06 -4.84 9.78
CA THR A 564 -16.98 -3.55 10.47
C THR A 564 -15.56 -2.99 10.43
N PRO A 565 -15.36 -1.69 10.14
CA PRO A 565 -14.06 -1.06 10.20
C PRO A 565 -13.45 -1.15 11.59
N LEU A 566 -12.14 -1.36 11.67
CA LEU A 566 -11.37 -1.36 12.91
C LEU A 566 -10.46 -0.13 12.95
N PHE A 567 -10.21 0.38 14.15
CA PHE A 567 -9.45 1.60 14.37
C PHE A 567 -8.25 1.33 15.27
N PHE A 568 -7.09 1.85 14.89
CA PHE A 568 -5.87 1.67 15.68
C PHE A 568 -4.93 2.86 15.55
N ASN A 569 -4.04 3.00 16.54
CA ASN A 569 -2.90 3.88 16.51
C ASN A 569 -1.67 3.05 16.19
N ALA A 570 -1.00 3.36 15.08
CA ALA A 570 0.22 2.67 14.69
C ALA A 570 1.32 2.85 15.74
N PHE A 571 2.19 1.86 15.91
CA PHE A 571 3.34 1.98 16.80
C PHE A 571 4.23 3.15 16.37
N THR A 572 4.65 3.93 17.35
CA THR A 572 5.59 5.04 17.21
C THR A 572 6.96 4.69 17.81
N ASP A 573 7.04 3.63 18.61
CA ASP A 573 8.27 3.06 19.13
C ASP A 573 8.64 1.80 18.34
N VAL A 574 9.86 1.80 17.76
CA VAL A 574 10.36 0.68 16.96
C VAL A 574 10.58 -0.57 17.79
N GLN A 575 11.08 -0.43 19.03
CA GLN A 575 11.34 -1.58 19.88
C GLN A 575 10.05 -2.25 20.33
N GLU A 576 9.00 -1.46 20.59
CA GLU A 576 7.67 -1.98 20.88
C GLU A 576 7.14 -2.78 19.68
N PHE A 577 7.25 -2.23 18.46
CA PHE A 577 6.84 -2.91 17.23
C PHE A 577 7.59 -4.23 17.02
N LEU A 578 8.92 -4.20 17.13
CA LEU A 578 9.74 -5.39 16.93
C LEU A 578 9.46 -6.47 17.97
N THR A 579 9.33 -6.08 19.25
CA THR A 579 9.03 -7.00 20.36
C THR A 579 7.64 -7.62 20.23
N ALA A 580 6.63 -6.80 19.90
CA ALA A 580 5.24 -7.27 19.72
C ALA A 580 5.12 -8.35 18.63
N ASN A 581 6.01 -8.31 17.62
CA ASN A 581 5.98 -9.22 16.48
C ASN A 581 7.09 -10.29 16.49
N GLY A 582 7.93 -10.35 17.53
CA GLY A 582 9.04 -11.29 17.59
C GLY A 582 10.12 -11.04 16.52
N LEU A 583 10.29 -9.78 16.10
CA LEU A 583 11.23 -9.35 15.06
C LEU A 583 12.51 -8.71 15.63
N VAL A 584 12.78 -8.89 16.91
CA VAL A 584 14.00 -8.36 17.54
C VAL A 584 15.20 -9.10 16.93
N PRO A 585 16.13 -8.40 16.26
CA PRO A 585 17.33 -9.04 15.74
C PRO A 585 18.13 -9.69 16.87
N ALA A 586 18.69 -10.87 16.62
CA ALA A 586 19.63 -11.47 17.57
C ALA A 586 20.80 -10.50 17.77
N THR A 587 21.12 -10.19 19.03
CA THR A 587 22.28 -9.33 19.36
C THR A 587 23.52 -10.01 18.78
N PRO A 588 24.32 -9.34 17.95
CA PRO A 588 25.56 -9.93 17.49
C PRO A 588 26.46 -10.20 18.70
N HIS A 589 26.77 -11.48 18.94
CA HIS A 589 27.78 -11.93 19.91
C HIS A 589 29.17 -11.48 19.50
#